data_cbd2eb2dd1106ada2366c31c4525ebca
#
_entry.id   cbd2eb2dd1106ada2366c31c4525ebca
#
_cell.length_a   1.000
_cell.length_b   1.000
_cell.length_c   1.000
_cell.angle_alpha   90.00
_cell.angle_beta   90.00
_cell.angle_gamma   90.00
#
_symmetry.space_group_name_H-M   'P 1'
#
loop_
_entity.id
_entity.type
_entity.pdbx_description
1 polymer ?
#
loop_
_entity_poly.entity_id
_entity_poly.type
_entity_poly.pdbx_seq_one_letter_code
_entity_poly.pdbx_strand_id
1 'polypeptide(L)'
;MFTGIITDIGRIEAAEQKGDLRLRIGCGYDLSGVDLGASIACSGVCLTVVDKGDDWFAVDVSAETVSRTASDRWREGARLNLERSLRLGDEFGGHIVTGHIDGTAEIIGLAPHGGSNRIGLRVAGELGRSIAPKGSIALDGVSLTVNDV
;
A
#
# COMPACT_ATOMS: atom_id res chain seq x y z
N MET A 1 7.54 2.77 -8.78
CA MET A 1 8.24 1.66 -8.14
C MET A 1 8.53 2.02 -6.69
N PHE A 2 8.44 1.06 -5.76
CA PHE A 2 8.50 1.25 -4.30
C PHE A 2 9.40 0.18 -3.68
N THR A 3 9.62 0.27 -2.39
CA THR A 3 10.50 -0.64 -1.63
C THR A 3 9.77 -1.46 -0.58
N GLY A 4 8.57 -1.05 -0.22
CA GLY A 4 7.84 -1.60 0.92
C GLY A 4 8.32 -1.03 2.27
N ILE A 5 8.98 0.12 2.25
CA ILE A 5 9.37 0.85 3.47
C ILE A 5 8.38 2.00 3.65
N ILE A 6 7.50 1.86 4.62
CA ILE A 6 6.49 2.87 4.93
C ILE A 6 7.18 4.09 5.55
N THR A 7 6.91 5.26 4.99
CA THR A 7 7.52 6.52 5.43
C THR A 7 6.53 7.50 6.05
N ASP A 8 5.22 7.23 5.90
CA ASP A 8 4.16 8.02 6.54
C ASP A 8 2.87 7.20 6.67
N ILE A 9 1.93 7.69 7.46
CA ILE A 9 0.58 7.14 7.59
C ILE A 9 -0.43 8.22 7.27
N GLY A 10 -1.04 8.12 6.09
CA GLY A 10 -2.10 9.01 5.66
C GLY A 10 -3.47 8.63 6.21
N ARG A 11 -4.40 9.56 6.08
CA ARG A 11 -5.81 9.37 6.43
C ARG A 11 -6.70 9.81 5.28
N ILE A 12 -7.66 8.98 4.89
CA ILE A 12 -8.69 9.38 3.92
C ILE A 12 -9.59 10.43 4.58
N GLU A 13 -9.56 11.66 4.08
CA GLU A 13 -10.35 12.79 4.54
C GLU A 13 -11.70 12.88 3.83
N ALA A 14 -11.74 12.47 2.57
CA ALA A 14 -12.96 12.40 1.76
C ALA A 14 -12.87 11.25 0.75
N ALA A 15 -14.02 10.64 0.45
CA ALA A 15 -14.18 9.60 -0.55
C ALA A 15 -15.45 9.90 -1.37
N GLU A 16 -15.30 10.14 -2.67
CA GLU A 16 -16.39 10.52 -3.56
C GLU A 16 -16.42 9.65 -4.81
N GLN A 17 -17.58 9.11 -5.16
CA GLN A 17 -17.74 8.39 -6.42
C GLN A 17 -17.94 9.39 -7.58
N LYS A 18 -16.94 9.47 -8.47
CA LYS A 18 -16.93 10.35 -9.65
C LYS A 18 -16.50 9.59 -10.91
N GLY A 19 -17.24 8.54 -11.26
CA GLY A 19 -16.78 7.52 -12.19
C GLY A 19 -15.90 6.54 -11.44
N ASP A 20 -14.58 6.81 -11.34
CA ASP A 20 -13.69 6.18 -10.37
C ASP A 20 -13.91 6.73 -8.96
N LEU A 21 -13.39 6.05 -7.95
CA LEU A 21 -13.46 6.49 -6.57
C LEU A 21 -12.36 7.52 -6.31
N ARG A 22 -12.74 8.80 -6.22
CA ARG A 22 -11.83 9.88 -5.83
C ARG A 22 -11.62 9.90 -4.33
N LEU A 23 -10.35 9.82 -3.91
CA LEU A 23 -9.94 9.94 -2.52
C LEU A 23 -9.12 11.20 -2.33
N ARG A 24 -9.39 11.93 -1.24
CA ARG A 24 -8.50 12.93 -0.68
C ARG A 24 -7.82 12.35 0.55
N ILE A 25 -6.50 12.38 0.58
CA ILE A 25 -5.68 11.74 1.62
C ILE A 25 -4.80 12.79 2.26
N GLY A 26 -5.03 13.06 3.55
CA GLY A 26 -4.15 13.89 4.38
C GLY A 26 -2.89 13.12 4.75
N CYS A 27 -1.74 13.77 4.75
CA CYS A 27 -0.44 13.18 5.05
C CYS A 27 0.56 14.18 5.63
N GLY A 28 1.63 13.67 6.22
CA GLY A 28 2.74 14.47 6.76
C GLY A 28 3.87 14.76 5.75
N TYR A 29 3.72 14.37 4.49
CA TYR A 29 4.74 14.65 3.48
C TYR A 29 4.84 16.13 3.13
N ASP A 30 6.07 16.61 2.91
CA ASP A 30 6.28 17.79 2.09
C ASP A 30 5.92 17.46 0.62
N LEU A 31 4.78 17.95 0.20
CA LEU A 31 4.24 17.72 -1.14
C LEU A 31 4.74 18.73 -2.18
N SER A 32 5.58 19.70 -1.81
CA SER A 32 6.17 20.67 -2.75
C SER A 32 6.96 19.98 -3.86
N GLY A 33 7.67 18.90 -3.52
CA GLY A 33 8.43 18.07 -4.44
C GLY A 33 7.70 16.86 -5.01
N VAL A 34 6.35 16.85 -4.97
CA VAL A 34 5.51 15.81 -5.61
C VAL A 34 4.77 16.44 -6.78
N ASP A 35 5.04 15.98 -7.99
CA ASP A 35 4.35 16.47 -9.19
C ASP A 35 2.97 15.81 -9.36
N LEU A 36 2.05 16.48 -10.04
CA LEU A 36 0.86 15.83 -10.56
C LEU A 36 1.29 14.75 -11.54
N GLY A 37 0.69 13.57 -11.45
CA GLY A 37 1.12 12.39 -12.20
C GLY A 37 2.17 11.54 -11.48
N ALA A 38 2.74 12.00 -10.36
CA ALA A 38 3.62 11.17 -9.53
C ALA A 38 2.84 10.01 -8.90
N SER A 39 3.54 8.92 -8.56
CA SER A 39 2.95 7.78 -7.88
C SER A 39 3.26 7.80 -6.39
N ILE A 40 2.24 7.51 -5.58
CA ILE A 40 2.35 7.22 -4.14
C ILE A 40 1.71 5.86 -3.90
N ALA A 41 2.39 4.98 -3.17
CA ALA A 41 1.81 3.73 -2.70
C ALA A 41 0.93 4.03 -1.49
N CYS A 42 -0.35 3.64 -1.58
CA CYS A 42 -1.34 3.77 -0.53
C CYS A 42 -1.72 2.36 -0.05
N SER A 43 -1.24 1.95 1.12
CA SER A 43 -1.34 0.57 1.61
C SER A 43 -0.87 -0.46 0.55
N GLY A 44 0.23 -0.13 -0.14
CA GLY A 44 0.82 -0.96 -1.18
C GLY A 44 0.23 -0.76 -2.58
N VAL A 45 -0.89 -0.06 -2.72
CA VAL A 45 -1.51 0.22 -4.03
C VAL A 45 -0.85 1.43 -4.67
N CYS A 46 -0.29 1.25 -5.86
CA CYS A 46 0.28 2.33 -6.66
C CYS A 46 -0.84 3.24 -7.20
N LEU A 47 -0.94 4.46 -6.70
CA LEU A 47 -1.94 5.43 -7.12
C LEU A 47 -1.28 6.70 -7.65
N THR A 48 -1.89 7.29 -8.67
CA THR A 48 -1.40 8.50 -9.33
C THR A 48 -1.99 9.74 -8.66
N VAL A 49 -1.13 10.69 -8.27
CA VAL A 49 -1.54 11.98 -7.73
C VAL A 49 -2.20 12.81 -8.84
N VAL A 50 -3.47 13.17 -8.64
CA VAL A 50 -4.26 13.95 -9.61
C VAL A 50 -4.54 15.37 -9.13
N ASP A 51 -4.40 15.62 -7.82
CA ASP A 51 -4.52 16.93 -7.21
C ASP A 51 -3.76 16.94 -5.87
N LYS A 52 -3.36 18.09 -5.35
CA LYS A 52 -2.67 18.21 -4.07
C LYS A 52 -2.80 19.59 -3.45
N GLY A 53 -2.63 19.67 -2.13
CA GLY A 53 -2.46 20.87 -1.33
C GLY A 53 -1.16 20.80 -0.53
N ASP A 54 -1.11 21.54 0.57
CA ASP A 54 0.09 21.59 1.42
C ASP A 54 0.25 20.30 2.25
N ASP A 55 -0.84 19.73 2.74
CA ASP A 55 -0.90 18.58 3.67
C ASP A 55 -1.78 17.43 3.19
N TRP A 56 -2.22 17.45 1.92
CA TRP A 56 -3.06 16.42 1.32
C TRP A 56 -2.76 16.22 -0.17
N PHE A 57 -3.07 15.04 -0.68
CA PHE A 57 -3.12 14.75 -2.10
C PHE A 57 -4.40 13.99 -2.46
N ALA A 58 -4.79 14.04 -3.73
CA ALA A 58 -5.92 13.29 -4.24
C ALA A 58 -5.49 12.28 -5.30
N VAL A 59 -6.20 11.14 -5.31
CA VAL A 59 -6.02 10.04 -6.25
C VAL A 59 -7.35 9.52 -6.75
N ASP A 60 -7.38 8.92 -7.93
CA ASP A 60 -8.53 8.18 -8.45
C ASP A 60 -8.24 6.68 -8.36
N VAL A 61 -9.12 5.94 -7.71
CA VAL A 61 -9.02 4.49 -7.54
C VAL A 61 -10.03 3.83 -8.46
N SER A 62 -9.55 3.06 -9.43
CA SER A 62 -10.40 2.37 -10.40
C SER A 62 -11.26 1.28 -9.74
N ALA A 63 -12.39 0.95 -10.36
CA ALA A 63 -13.24 -0.15 -9.89
C ALA A 63 -12.48 -1.49 -9.84
N GLU A 64 -11.56 -1.73 -10.78
CA GLU A 64 -10.69 -2.92 -10.76
C GLU A 64 -9.81 -2.93 -9.50
N THR A 65 -9.15 -1.82 -9.19
CA THR A 65 -8.30 -1.70 -7.99
C THR A 65 -9.13 -1.92 -6.71
N VAL A 66 -10.31 -1.33 -6.61
CA VAL A 66 -11.22 -1.55 -5.48
C VAL A 66 -11.58 -3.02 -5.34
N SER A 67 -11.85 -3.72 -6.45
CA SER A 67 -12.24 -5.13 -6.45
C SER A 67 -11.10 -6.09 -6.05
N ARG A 68 -9.85 -5.71 -6.30
CA ARG A 68 -8.65 -6.52 -5.97
C ARG A 68 -8.10 -6.27 -4.58
N THR A 69 -8.63 -5.29 -3.87
CA THR A 69 -8.13 -4.86 -2.57
C THR A 69 -9.17 -5.05 -1.47
N ALA A 70 -8.81 -4.78 -0.23
CA ALA A 70 -9.75 -4.75 0.89
C ALA A 70 -10.67 -3.52 0.75
N SER A 71 -11.76 -3.66 0.00
CA SER A 71 -12.63 -2.57 -0.46
C SER A 71 -13.27 -1.75 0.68
N ASP A 72 -13.43 -2.35 1.85
CA ASP A 72 -13.92 -1.69 3.07
C ASP A 72 -12.93 -0.65 3.64
N ARG A 73 -11.68 -0.65 3.17
CA ARG A 73 -10.63 0.30 3.57
C ARG A 73 -10.70 1.62 2.80
N TRP A 74 -11.34 1.67 1.64
CA TRP A 74 -11.45 2.87 0.79
C TRP A 74 -12.58 3.80 1.23
N ARG A 75 -12.59 4.20 2.51
CA ARG A 75 -13.63 5.04 3.11
C ARG A 75 -13.04 6.14 3.95
N GLU A 76 -13.79 7.22 4.13
CA GLU A 76 -13.43 8.32 5.00
C GLU A 76 -13.06 7.84 6.41
N GLY A 77 -12.00 8.41 6.95
CA GLY A 77 -11.44 8.08 8.26
C GLY A 77 -10.46 6.90 8.25
N ALA A 78 -10.39 6.10 7.18
CA ALA A 78 -9.43 5.00 7.09
C ALA A 78 -7.99 5.53 7.04
N ARG A 79 -7.08 4.77 7.67
CA ARG A 79 -5.63 5.05 7.65
C ARG A 79 -4.96 4.18 6.59
N LEU A 80 -3.98 4.76 5.89
CA LEU A 80 -3.24 4.11 4.83
C LEU A 80 -1.74 4.23 5.11
N ASN A 81 -1.01 3.14 4.94
CA ASN A 81 0.45 3.17 4.89
C ASN A 81 0.87 3.88 3.60
N LEU A 82 1.78 4.85 3.71
CA LEU A 82 2.22 5.63 2.56
C LEU A 82 3.71 5.43 2.29
N GLU A 83 4.03 5.31 1.01
CA GLU A 83 5.39 5.34 0.50
C GLU A 83 5.43 6.14 -0.79
N ARG A 84 6.36 7.10 -0.90
CA ARG A 84 6.63 7.81 -2.16
C ARG A 84 7.41 6.92 -3.12
N SER A 85 7.20 7.09 -4.42
CA SER A 85 7.99 6.36 -5.42
C SER A 85 9.47 6.69 -5.30
N LEU A 86 10.31 5.66 -5.53
CA LEU A 86 11.78 5.77 -5.59
C LEU A 86 12.21 6.80 -6.63
N ARG A 87 13.25 7.54 -6.29
CA ARG A 87 14.00 8.43 -7.19
C ARG A 87 15.34 7.80 -7.55
N LEU A 88 15.93 8.27 -8.65
CA LEU A 88 17.29 7.88 -8.99
C LEU A 88 18.26 8.37 -7.90
N GLY A 89 19.04 7.42 -7.38
CA GLY A 89 20.02 7.70 -6.32
C GLY A 89 19.52 7.47 -4.90
N ASP A 90 18.23 7.13 -4.70
CA ASP A 90 17.73 6.74 -3.39
C ASP A 90 18.37 5.44 -2.91
N GLU A 91 18.59 5.32 -1.60
CA GLU A 91 19.04 4.07 -0.98
C GLU A 91 17.94 3.03 -1.07
N PHE A 92 18.31 1.83 -1.52
CA PHE A 92 17.37 0.73 -1.71
C PHE A 92 17.31 -0.17 -0.47
N GLY A 93 16.18 -0.10 0.26
CA GLY A 93 15.82 -1.03 1.33
C GLY A 93 14.65 -1.93 0.92
N GLY A 94 14.24 -2.86 1.78
CA GLY A 94 13.11 -3.75 1.49
C GLY A 94 13.32 -4.63 0.25
N HIS A 95 12.39 -4.57 -0.71
CA HIS A 95 12.48 -5.27 -2.01
C HIS A 95 11.76 -4.47 -3.10
N ILE A 96 11.88 -4.89 -4.36
CA ILE A 96 11.19 -4.23 -5.48
C ILE A 96 9.68 -4.48 -5.37
N VAL A 97 8.93 -3.40 -5.15
CA VAL A 97 7.46 -3.39 -5.04
C VAL A 97 6.89 -2.55 -6.18
N THR A 98 6.04 -3.15 -7.00
CA THR A 98 5.39 -2.45 -8.12
C THR A 98 4.17 -1.64 -7.69
N GLY A 99 3.50 -2.09 -6.64
CA GLY A 99 2.24 -1.51 -6.17
C GLY A 99 1.01 -2.03 -6.94
N HIS A 100 1.16 -3.10 -7.71
CA HIS A 100 0.07 -3.82 -8.37
C HIS A 100 -0.37 -4.98 -7.49
N ILE A 101 -1.59 -4.93 -6.99
CA ILE A 101 -2.08 -5.87 -6.00
C ILE A 101 -2.50 -7.17 -6.65
N ASP A 102 -1.93 -8.29 -6.20
CA ASP A 102 -2.27 -9.62 -6.67
C ASP A 102 -3.57 -10.14 -6.05
N GLY A 103 -3.86 -9.75 -4.81
CA GLY A 103 -5.07 -10.17 -4.10
C GLY A 103 -5.05 -9.80 -2.63
N THR A 104 -5.98 -10.35 -1.89
CA THR A 104 -6.14 -10.17 -0.46
C THR A 104 -5.80 -11.43 0.32
N ALA A 105 -5.42 -11.27 1.58
CA ALA A 105 -5.18 -12.36 2.51
C ALA A 105 -6.00 -12.16 3.79
N GLU A 106 -6.45 -13.26 4.38
CA GLU A 106 -7.09 -13.27 5.68
C GLU A 106 -6.03 -13.48 6.78
N ILE A 107 -6.03 -12.64 7.81
CA ILE A 107 -5.19 -12.86 9.00
C ILE A 107 -5.84 -13.96 9.83
N ILE A 108 -5.20 -15.13 9.90
CA ILE A 108 -5.69 -16.29 10.66
C ILE A 108 -4.98 -16.49 11.99
N GLY A 109 -3.93 -15.73 12.27
CA GLY A 109 -3.21 -15.80 13.52
C GLY A 109 -2.23 -14.66 13.70
N LEU A 110 -2.07 -14.23 14.94
CA LEU A 110 -1.06 -13.28 15.37
C LEU A 110 -0.51 -13.76 16.71
N ALA A 111 0.79 -14.04 16.77
CA ALA A 111 1.43 -14.56 17.97
C ALA A 111 2.78 -13.90 18.21
N PRO A 112 3.13 -13.56 19.46
CA PRO A 112 4.47 -13.12 19.80
C PRO A 112 5.51 -14.20 19.47
N HIS A 113 6.65 -13.80 18.92
CA HIS A 113 7.77 -14.69 18.62
C HIS A 113 9.10 -13.98 18.90
N GLY A 114 9.70 -14.24 20.06
CA GLY A 114 10.85 -13.47 20.53
C GLY A 114 10.50 -12.00 20.72
N GLY A 115 11.30 -11.10 20.15
CA GLY A 115 11.05 -9.65 20.14
C GLY A 115 10.16 -9.16 18.98
N SER A 116 9.53 -10.07 18.22
CA SER A 116 8.69 -9.76 17.08
C SER A 116 7.32 -10.46 17.15
N ASN A 117 6.49 -10.30 16.12
CA ASN A 117 5.24 -11.03 15.98
C ASN A 117 5.27 -11.91 14.72
N ARG A 118 4.71 -13.11 14.84
CA ARG A 118 4.42 -13.99 13.71
C ARG A 118 2.98 -13.76 13.28
N ILE A 119 2.81 -13.46 11.99
CA ILE A 119 1.50 -13.28 11.37
C ILE A 119 1.22 -14.50 10.49
N GLY A 120 0.13 -15.21 10.77
CA GLY A 120 -0.39 -16.28 9.92
C GLY A 120 -1.42 -15.71 8.95
N LEU A 121 -1.26 -16.02 7.67
CA LEU A 121 -2.13 -15.53 6.60
C LEU A 121 -2.71 -16.70 5.80
N ARG A 122 -3.97 -16.58 5.41
CA ARG A 122 -4.60 -17.46 4.44
C ARG A 122 -4.78 -16.71 3.14
N VAL A 123 -4.29 -17.27 2.03
CA VAL A 123 -4.41 -16.72 0.68
C VAL A 123 -5.15 -17.69 -0.24
N ALA A 124 -5.69 -17.18 -1.36
CA ALA A 124 -6.27 -18.02 -2.40
C ALA A 124 -5.21 -18.98 -2.99
N GLY A 125 -5.62 -20.20 -3.37
CA GLY A 125 -4.68 -21.26 -3.77
C GLY A 125 -3.80 -20.93 -4.97
N GLU A 126 -4.28 -20.10 -5.92
CA GLU A 126 -3.47 -19.65 -7.06
C GLU A 126 -2.36 -18.69 -6.62
N LEU A 127 -2.68 -17.73 -5.73
CA LEU A 127 -1.72 -16.79 -5.18
C LEU A 127 -0.67 -17.53 -4.32
N GLY A 128 -1.08 -18.54 -3.56
CA GLY A 128 -0.19 -19.34 -2.72
C GLY A 128 0.95 -20.01 -3.49
N ARG A 129 0.74 -20.37 -4.77
CA ARG A 129 1.78 -20.98 -5.62
C ARG A 129 2.95 -20.05 -5.93
N SER A 130 2.74 -18.74 -5.83
CA SER A 130 3.76 -17.71 -6.07
C SER A 130 4.49 -17.28 -4.80
N ILE A 131 4.12 -17.82 -3.64
CA ILE A 131 4.71 -17.49 -2.36
C ILE A 131 5.67 -18.61 -1.96
N ALA A 132 6.90 -18.23 -1.62
CA ALA A 132 7.95 -19.19 -1.26
C ALA A 132 8.59 -18.84 0.10
N PRO A 133 9.00 -19.84 0.90
CA PRO A 133 9.78 -19.62 2.11
C PRO A 133 11.05 -18.82 1.80
N LYS A 134 11.36 -17.83 2.64
CA LYS A 134 12.47 -16.87 2.49
C LYS A 134 12.31 -15.89 1.33
N GLY A 135 11.19 -15.93 0.60
CA GLY A 135 10.84 -14.93 -0.38
C GLY A 135 10.41 -13.62 0.28
N SER A 136 10.40 -12.54 -0.49
CA SER A 136 9.87 -11.24 -0.07
C SER A 136 8.39 -11.13 -0.46
N ILE A 137 7.60 -10.49 0.40
CA ILE A 137 6.19 -10.18 0.14
C ILE A 137 5.87 -8.78 0.66
N ALA A 138 5.07 -8.04 -0.07
CA ALA A 138 4.52 -6.76 0.41
C ALA A 138 3.10 -6.99 0.94
N LEU A 139 2.87 -6.69 2.21
CA LEU A 139 1.55 -6.75 2.85
C LEU A 139 1.17 -5.36 3.31
N ASP A 140 0.06 -4.84 2.80
CA ASP A 140 -0.41 -3.48 3.09
C ASP A 140 0.69 -2.42 2.85
N GLY A 141 1.54 -2.68 1.84
CA GLY A 141 2.70 -1.88 1.46
C GLY A 141 3.99 -2.17 2.23
N VAL A 142 3.94 -2.99 3.27
CA VAL A 142 5.12 -3.30 4.11
C VAL A 142 5.89 -4.48 3.52
N SER A 143 7.20 -4.30 3.30
CA SER A 143 8.11 -5.36 2.89
C SER A 143 8.36 -6.33 4.04
N LEU A 144 8.06 -7.59 3.83
CA LEU A 144 8.23 -8.66 4.82
C LEU A 144 8.89 -9.89 4.18
N THR A 145 9.48 -10.72 5.04
CA THR A 145 10.04 -12.02 4.66
C THR A 145 9.06 -13.13 5.02
N VAL A 146 8.78 -14.00 4.06
CA VAL A 146 8.00 -15.22 4.27
C VAL A 146 8.84 -16.23 5.06
N ASN A 147 8.36 -16.68 6.21
CA ASN A 147 9.06 -17.70 6.99
C ASN A 147 8.73 -19.11 6.50
N ASP A 148 7.45 -19.43 6.43
CA ASP A 148 6.93 -20.74 6.03
C ASP A 148 5.71 -20.55 5.11
N VAL A 149 5.42 -21.56 4.29
CA VAL A 149 4.23 -21.65 3.42
C VAL A 149 3.55 -22.99 3.64
#